data_7a9bb5074e4835147a06df6e66eed1d5
#
_entry.id   7a9bb5074e4835147a06df6e66eed1d5
#
_cell.length_a   1.000
_cell.length_b   1.000
_cell.length_c   1.000
_cell.angle_alpha   90.00
_cell.angle_beta   90.00
_cell.angle_gamma   90.00
#
_symmetry.space_group_name_H-M   'P 1'
#
loop_
_entity.id
_entity.type
_entity.pdbx_description
1 polymer ?
#
loop_
_entity_poly.entity_id
_entity_poly.type
_entity_poly.pdbx_seq_one_letter_code
_entity_poly.pdbx_strand_id
1 'polypeptide(L)'
;MKNIPLNAVSLALALAGMGQVAQAGGAPGPGAIVGEATMVIGAAKLWGEDGTSRAVNRGAAVRVGDRIETEVGGHIHLRFVDGGRLSVRPGSRLQIESYSHSPDQPALGAIKFRLDEGVVRSITGSWGEAARERFRLNTPVAAIGVKGTDFVVRSDSESTAASVYTGAITVTPLANGCGATVGPCLNGHEKQLSDDMKGLMLELDRRQATPVLVSAVDLLARTASHGQRPAEVVA
;
A
#
# COMPACT_ATOMS: atom_id res chain seq x y z
N MET A 1 -79.97 -3.24 46.68
CA MET A 1 -79.59 -2.59 45.40
C MET A 1 -78.07 -2.40 45.43
N LYS A 2 -77.36 -3.18 44.69
CA LYS A 2 -75.90 -3.31 44.79
C LYS A 2 -75.25 -2.50 43.69
N ASN A 3 -74.39 -1.54 44.06
CA ASN A 3 -73.56 -0.76 43.15
C ASN A 3 -72.28 -1.60 42.71
N ILE A 4 -72.05 -1.70 41.44
CA ILE A 4 -70.85 -2.31 40.86
C ILE A 4 -69.97 -1.15 40.44
N PRO A 5 -68.66 -1.12 40.85
CA PRO A 5 -67.74 -0.11 40.37
C PRO A 5 -67.10 -0.52 39.00
N LEU A 6 -67.03 0.44 38.11
CA LEU A 6 -66.37 0.34 36.81
C LEU A 6 -64.85 0.36 37.00
N ASN A 7 -64.15 -0.74 36.64
CA ASN A 7 -62.70 -0.78 36.60
C ASN A 7 -62.21 -0.17 35.28
N ALA A 8 -61.44 0.91 35.38
CA ALA A 8 -60.72 1.50 34.29
C ALA A 8 -59.47 0.63 33.95
N VAL A 9 -59.46 0.03 32.77
CA VAL A 9 -58.32 -0.68 32.23
C VAL A 9 -57.39 0.35 31.54
N SER A 10 -56.28 0.67 32.18
CA SER A 10 -55.24 1.51 31.58
C SER A 10 -54.43 0.68 30.59
N LEU A 11 -54.55 0.97 29.29
CA LEU A 11 -53.76 0.39 28.23
C LEU A 11 -52.42 1.13 28.16
N ALA A 12 -51.34 0.52 28.68
CA ALA A 12 -49.99 1.04 28.57
C ALA A 12 -49.43 0.69 27.17
N LEU A 13 -49.29 1.69 26.33
CA LEU A 13 -48.66 1.58 25.00
C LEU A 13 -47.13 1.58 25.18
N ALA A 14 -46.47 0.42 25.12
CA ALA A 14 -45.05 0.31 25.13
C ALA A 14 -44.50 0.68 23.74
N LEU A 15 -43.92 1.88 23.58
CA LEU A 15 -43.10 2.23 22.41
C LEU A 15 -41.77 1.47 22.52
N ALA A 16 -41.66 0.38 21.77
CA ALA A 16 -40.37 -0.25 21.51
C ALA A 16 -39.57 0.65 20.57
N GLY A 17 -38.65 1.47 21.13
CA GLY A 17 -37.67 2.20 20.38
C GLY A 17 -36.70 1.22 19.73
N MET A 18 -36.81 0.99 18.41
CA MET A 18 -35.78 0.35 17.62
C MET A 18 -34.58 1.32 17.53
N GLY A 19 -33.63 1.17 18.43
CA GLY A 19 -32.34 1.80 18.33
C GLY A 19 -31.64 1.26 17.11
N GLN A 20 -31.56 2.03 16.03
CA GLN A 20 -30.65 1.80 14.94
C GLN A 20 -29.21 1.92 15.49
N VAL A 21 -28.56 0.79 15.66
CA VAL A 21 -27.10 0.77 15.89
C VAL A 21 -26.47 1.20 14.57
N ALA A 22 -26.10 2.48 14.48
CA ALA A 22 -25.24 2.95 13.41
C ALA A 22 -23.92 2.16 13.53
N GLN A 23 -23.70 1.23 12.59
CA GLN A 23 -22.40 0.60 12.46
C GLN A 23 -21.42 1.69 12.04
N ALA A 24 -20.64 2.17 12.99
CA ALA A 24 -19.47 2.98 12.72
C ALA A 24 -18.58 2.13 11.81
N GLY A 25 -18.43 2.54 10.56
CA GLY A 25 -17.50 1.93 9.59
C GLY A 25 -16.08 2.08 10.13
N GLY A 26 -15.64 1.13 10.95
CA GLY A 26 -14.27 1.06 11.42
C GLY A 26 -13.33 0.83 10.22
N ALA A 27 -12.14 1.39 10.26
CA ALA A 27 -11.10 1.07 9.30
C ALA A 27 -10.94 -0.47 9.21
N PRO A 28 -10.77 -1.02 7.99
CA PRO A 28 -10.59 -2.47 7.84
C PRO A 28 -9.43 -2.94 8.69
N GLY A 29 -9.74 -3.82 9.65
CA GLY A 29 -8.75 -4.41 10.54
C GLY A 29 -7.89 -5.46 9.85
N PRO A 30 -6.92 -6.05 10.59
CA PRO A 30 -6.12 -7.16 10.12
C PRO A 30 -6.99 -8.26 9.47
N GLY A 31 -6.53 -8.82 8.33
CA GLY A 31 -7.25 -9.85 7.59
C GLY A 31 -8.42 -9.37 6.71
N ALA A 32 -8.74 -8.07 6.68
CA ALA A 32 -9.77 -7.55 5.79
C ALA A 32 -9.34 -7.71 4.31
N ILE A 33 -10.27 -8.17 3.45
CA ILE A 33 -10.03 -8.28 2.00
C ILE A 33 -9.99 -6.86 1.43
N VAL A 34 -8.88 -6.53 0.76
CA VAL A 34 -8.64 -5.21 0.19
C VAL A 34 -8.41 -5.24 -1.33
N GLY A 35 -8.38 -6.43 -1.93
CA GLY A 35 -8.20 -6.57 -3.37
C GLY A 35 -8.13 -8.03 -3.82
N GLU A 36 -7.77 -8.21 -5.07
CA GLU A 36 -7.63 -9.52 -5.71
C GLU A 36 -6.46 -9.58 -6.68
N ALA A 37 -5.95 -10.79 -6.93
CA ALA A 37 -4.97 -11.03 -8.00
C ALA A 37 -5.70 -11.12 -9.36
N THR A 38 -5.48 -10.15 -10.24
CA THR A 38 -6.11 -10.11 -11.57
C THR A 38 -5.33 -10.88 -12.62
N MET A 39 -4.02 -11.03 -12.43
CA MET A 39 -3.12 -11.81 -13.28
C MET A 39 -2.03 -12.46 -12.42
N VAL A 40 -1.70 -13.69 -12.76
CA VAL A 40 -0.59 -14.44 -12.16
C VAL A 40 0.16 -15.17 -13.27
N ILE A 41 1.47 -14.95 -13.33
CA ILE A 41 2.40 -15.67 -14.23
C ILE A 41 3.43 -16.33 -13.31
N GLY A 42 3.81 -17.57 -13.61
CA GLY A 42 4.75 -18.31 -12.78
C GLY A 42 4.22 -18.57 -11.36
N ALA A 43 5.13 -18.77 -10.40
CA ALA A 43 4.78 -19.12 -9.04
C ALA A 43 4.88 -17.93 -8.09
N ALA A 44 3.87 -17.83 -7.20
CA ALA A 44 3.83 -16.86 -6.14
C ALA A 44 3.04 -17.39 -4.94
N LYS A 45 3.34 -16.87 -3.76
CA LYS A 45 2.71 -17.23 -2.50
C LYS A 45 2.21 -15.98 -1.77
N LEU A 46 1.10 -16.15 -1.10
CA LEU A 46 0.61 -15.23 -0.07
C LEU A 46 0.82 -15.87 1.30
N TRP A 47 1.41 -15.12 2.21
CA TRP A 47 1.57 -15.49 3.62
C TRP A 47 0.63 -14.61 4.45
N GLY A 48 -0.29 -15.23 5.19
CA GLY A 48 -1.13 -14.52 6.14
C GLY A 48 -0.36 -14.14 7.42
N GLU A 49 -0.97 -13.27 8.23
CA GLU A 49 -0.40 -12.89 9.54
C GLU A 49 -0.25 -14.08 10.50
N ASP A 50 -1.07 -15.11 10.33
CA ASP A 50 -1.01 -16.37 11.07
C ASP A 50 0.15 -17.29 10.65
N GLY A 51 0.97 -16.88 9.69
CA GLY A 51 2.07 -17.65 9.13
C GLY A 51 1.65 -18.73 8.12
N THR A 52 0.35 -18.85 7.82
CA THR A 52 -0.10 -19.78 6.78
C THR A 52 0.25 -19.25 5.39
N SER A 53 0.66 -20.15 4.49
CA SER A 53 0.93 -19.79 3.11
C SER A 53 -0.07 -20.44 2.15
N ARG A 54 -0.40 -19.72 1.09
CA ARG A 54 -1.24 -20.21 0.00
C ARG A 54 -0.67 -19.81 -1.36
N ALA A 55 -0.80 -20.68 -2.35
CA ALA A 55 -0.46 -20.35 -3.72
C ALA A 55 -1.40 -19.26 -4.24
N VAL A 56 -0.87 -18.35 -5.06
CA VAL A 56 -1.66 -17.29 -5.70
C VAL A 56 -2.15 -17.77 -7.04
N ASN A 57 -3.47 -17.73 -7.22
CA ASN A 57 -4.14 -17.94 -8.49
C ASN A 57 -4.91 -16.65 -8.86
N ARG A 58 -5.26 -16.52 -10.13
CA ARG A 58 -6.16 -15.44 -10.55
C ARG A 58 -7.47 -15.48 -9.74
N GLY A 59 -7.92 -14.34 -9.26
CA GLY A 59 -9.07 -14.20 -8.35
C GLY A 59 -8.74 -14.43 -6.88
N ALA A 60 -7.49 -14.79 -6.51
CA ALA A 60 -7.12 -14.93 -5.12
C ALA A 60 -7.28 -13.58 -4.39
N ALA A 61 -8.04 -13.60 -3.29
CA ALA A 61 -8.21 -12.41 -2.46
C ALA A 61 -6.90 -12.05 -1.76
N VAL A 62 -6.59 -10.76 -1.70
CA VAL A 62 -5.50 -10.20 -0.89
C VAL A 62 -6.05 -9.41 0.28
N ARG A 63 -5.35 -9.49 1.41
CA ARG A 63 -5.80 -8.97 2.69
C ARG A 63 -4.78 -8.02 3.30
N VAL A 64 -5.24 -7.16 4.20
CA VAL A 64 -4.33 -6.44 5.11
C VAL A 64 -3.56 -7.47 5.92
N GLY A 65 -2.24 -7.29 6.03
CA GLY A 65 -1.31 -8.21 6.69
C GLY A 65 -0.65 -9.22 5.75
N ASP A 66 -1.25 -9.51 4.59
CA ASP A 66 -0.66 -10.45 3.63
C ASP A 66 0.74 -10.00 3.18
N ARG A 67 1.68 -10.97 3.19
CA ARG A 67 2.98 -10.86 2.54
C ARG A 67 2.96 -11.64 1.23
N ILE A 68 3.35 -11.00 0.15
CA ILE A 68 3.39 -11.54 -1.20
C ILE A 68 4.83 -11.87 -1.53
N GLU A 69 5.09 -13.10 -1.96
CA GLU A 69 6.40 -13.54 -2.44
C GLU A 69 6.24 -14.10 -3.86
N THR A 70 7.02 -13.55 -4.79
CA THR A 70 7.09 -14.03 -6.18
C THR A 70 8.42 -14.77 -6.38
N GLU A 71 8.37 -15.93 -7.02
CA GLU A 71 9.58 -16.66 -7.41
C GLU A 71 10.27 -16.00 -8.62
N VAL A 72 11.43 -16.52 -9.04
CA VAL A 72 12.25 -15.96 -10.13
C VAL A 72 11.46 -15.79 -11.45
N GLY A 73 10.47 -16.61 -11.72
CA GLY A 73 9.57 -16.47 -12.88
C GLY A 73 8.18 -15.92 -12.53
N GLY A 74 7.96 -15.55 -11.26
CA GLY A 74 6.67 -15.15 -10.75
C GLY A 74 6.36 -13.68 -11.01
N HIS A 75 5.17 -13.37 -11.49
CA HIS A 75 4.69 -12.01 -11.67
C HIS A 75 3.20 -11.94 -11.36
N ILE A 76 2.78 -11.00 -10.51
CA ILE A 76 1.40 -10.83 -10.11
C ILE A 76 0.93 -9.40 -10.39
N HIS A 77 -0.29 -9.27 -10.88
CA HIS A 77 -1.01 -8.00 -10.86
C HIS A 77 -2.14 -8.08 -9.85
N LEU A 78 -2.18 -7.11 -8.96
CA LEU A 78 -3.24 -6.91 -7.99
C LEU A 78 -4.10 -5.73 -8.38
N ARG A 79 -5.40 -5.83 -8.08
CA ARG A 79 -6.34 -4.72 -8.13
C ARG A 79 -6.97 -4.57 -6.75
N PHE A 80 -6.89 -3.38 -6.19
CA PHE A 80 -7.48 -3.04 -4.90
C PHE A 80 -8.92 -2.54 -5.06
N VAL A 81 -9.65 -2.52 -3.94
CA VAL A 81 -11.07 -2.14 -3.88
C VAL A 81 -11.34 -0.70 -4.31
N ASP A 82 -10.35 0.18 -4.24
CA ASP A 82 -10.40 1.59 -4.65
C ASP A 82 -9.92 1.83 -6.10
N GLY A 83 -9.68 0.75 -6.85
CA GLY A 83 -9.16 0.80 -8.22
C GLY A 83 -7.64 0.94 -8.31
N GLY A 84 -6.94 1.06 -7.19
CA GLY A 84 -5.48 1.01 -7.14
C GLY A 84 -4.93 -0.29 -7.73
N ARG A 85 -3.77 -0.23 -8.36
CA ARG A 85 -3.11 -1.40 -8.98
C ARG A 85 -1.68 -1.54 -8.51
N LEU A 86 -1.28 -2.77 -8.32
CA LEU A 86 0.09 -3.10 -7.94
C LEU A 86 0.58 -4.28 -8.79
N SER A 87 1.71 -4.10 -9.45
CA SER A 87 2.42 -5.18 -10.14
C SER A 87 3.63 -5.58 -9.32
N VAL A 88 3.68 -6.83 -8.87
CA VAL A 88 4.80 -7.41 -8.13
C VAL A 88 5.61 -8.25 -9.10
N ARG A 89 6.85 -7.84 -9.37
CA ARG A 89 7.76 -8.45 -10.35
C ARG A 89 8.42 -9.72 -9.80
N PRO A 90 9.13 -10.50 -10.65
CA PRO A 90 9.86 -11.67 -10.19
C PRO A 90 10.84 -11.40 -9.05
N GLY A 91 10.97 -12.36 -8.12
CA GLY A 91 11.91 -12.30 -7.01
C GLY A 91 11.62 -11.17 -6.02
N SER A 92 10.35 -10.83 -5.83
CA SER A 92 9.96 -9.74 -4.94
C SER A 92 9.28 -10.24 -3.67
N ARG A 93 9.48 -9.48 -2.57
CA ARG A 93 8.80 -9.67 -1.28
C ARG A 93 8.17 -8.36 -0.85
N LEU A 94 6.83 -8.35 -0.81
CA LEU A 94 6.01 -7.19 -0.48
C LEU A 94 5.02 -7.54 0.62
N GLN A 95 4.81 -6.63 1.58
CA GLN A 95 3.76 -6.74 2.59
C GLN A 95 2.74 -5.62 2.45
N ILE A 96 1.45 -5.94 2.62
CA ILE A 96 0.35 -4.99 2.74
C ILE A 96 0.15 -4.67 4.23
N GLU A 97 0.81 -3.63 4.73
CA GLU A 97 0.75 -3.28 6.17
C GLU A 97 -0.57 -2.61 6.56
N SER A 98 -1.12 -1.78 5.66
CA SER A 98 -2.42 -1.13 5.84
C SER A 98 -3.06 -0.82 4.49
N TYR A 99 -4.37 -0.92 4.42
CA TYR A 99 -5.14 -0.49 3.25
C TYR A 99 -6.55 -0.10 3.70
N SER A 100 -6.73 1.15 4.06
CA SER A 100 -8.00 1.65 4.59
C SER A 100 -8.27 3.08 4.16
N HIS A 101 -9.54 3.43 4.10
CA HIS A 101 -10.03 4.77 3.84
C HIS A 101 -11.21 5.07 4.75
N SER A 102 -11.25 6.26 5.30
CA SER A 102 -12.35 6.75 6.11
C SER A 102 -12.76 8.12 5.59
N PRO A 103 -13.82 8.21 4.76
CA PRO A 103 -14.26 9.48 4.18
C PRO A 103 -14.59 10.54 5.23
N ASP A 104 -15.24 10.12 6.34
CA ASP A 104 -15.65 11.02 7.42
C ASP A 104 -14.50 11.38 8.37
N GLN A 105 -13.45 10.57 8.40
CA GLN A 105 -12.27 10.74 9.25
C GLN A 105 -10.99 10.38 8.46
N PRO A 106 -10.56 11.21 7.50
CA PRO A 106 -9.41 10.88 6.63
C PRO A 106 -8.12 10.57 7.39
N ALA A 107 -7.95 11.13 8.58
CA ALA A 107 -6.82 10.86 9.46
C ALA A 107 -6.72 9.38 9.92
N LEU A 108 -7.82 8.62 9.90
CA LEU A 108 -7.84 7.20 10.25
C LEU A 108 -7.55 6.29 9.06
N GLY A 109 -7.68 6.78 7.81
CA GLY A 109 -7.29 6.04 6.62
C GLY A 109 -5.78 5.89 6.52
N ALA A 110 -5.32 4.80 5.92
CA ALA A 110 -3.90 4.58 5.60
C ALA A 110 -3.73 3.56 4.48
N ILE A 111 -2.83 3.85 3.56
CA ILE A 111 -2.31 2.89 2.59
C ILE A 111 -0.83 2.75 2.86
N LYS A 112 -0.40 1.58 3.31
CA LYS A 112 0.99 1.33 3.66
C LYS A 112 1.45 -0.02 3.15
N PHE A 113 2.51 0.02 2.36
CA PHE A 113 3.21 -1.14 1.84
C PHE A 113 4.63 -1.19 2.37
N ARG A 114 5.20 -2.40 2.43
CA ARG A 114 6.63 -2.61 2.64
C ARG A 114 7.17 -3.54 1.57
N LEU A 115 8.13 -3.04 0.79
CA LEU A 115 8.88 -3.79 -0.20
C LEU A 115 10.26 -4.13 0.39
N ASP A 116 10.44 -5.37 0.84
CA ASP A 116 11.71 -5.80 1.42
C ASP A 116 12.77 -6.00 0.33
N GLU A 117 12.38 -6.60 -0.80
CA GLU A 117 13.25 -6.78 -1.97
C GLU A 117 12.45 -6.93 -3.25
N GLY A 118 13.10 -6.70 -4.39
CA GLY A 118 12.53 -6.86 -5.72
C GLY A 118 12.03 -5.57 -6.33
N VAL A 119 11.01 -5.67 -7.20
CA VAL A 119 10.48 -4.54 -7.97
C VAL A 119 8.96 -4.55 -7.94
N VAL A 120 8.38 -3.38 -7.68
CA VAL A 120 6.94 -3.16 -7.76
C VAL A 120 6.63 -1.92 -8.60
N ARG A 121 5.54 -1.96 -9.37
CA ARG A 121 4.89 -0.78 -9.93
C ARG A 121 3.57 -0.56 -9.20
N SER A 122 3.36 0.63 -8.72
CA SER A 122 2.14 1.03 -8.03
C SER A 122 1.44 2.15 -8.79
N ILE A 123 0.16 1.95 -9.06
CA ILE A 123 -0.75 2.98 -9.58
C ILE A 123 -1.73 3.28 -8.47
N THR A 124 -1.70 4.52 -8.00
CA THR A 124 -2.54 4.97 -6.87
C THR A 124 -4.01 4.91 -7.25
N GLY A 125 -4.83 4.36 -6.36
CA GLY A 125 -6.29 4.35 -6.50
C GLY A 125 -6.94 5.59 -5.87
N SER A 126 -8.28 5.65 -5.93
CA SER A 126 -9.05 6.82 -5.48
C SER A 126 -8.83 7.17 -4.00
N TRP A 127 -8.57 6.20 -3.13
CA TRP A 127 -8.30 6.45 -1.72
C TRP A 127 -6.95 7.13 -1.51
N GLY A 128 -5.91 6.65 -2.21
CA GLY A 128 -4.59 7.25 -2.14
C GLY A 128 -4.53 8.63 -2.82
N GLU A 129 -5.36 8.88 -3.83
CA GLU A 129 -5.51 10.21 -4.43
C GLU A 129 -6.22 11.19 -3.51
N ALA A 130 -7.24 10.73 -2.77
CA ALA A 130 -8.00 11.55 -1.83
C ALA A 130 -7.21 11.87 -0.54
N ALA A 131 -6.30 10.96 -0.11
CA ALA A 131 -5.54 11.09 1.12
C ALA A 131 -4.04 10.83 0.87
N ARG A 132 -3.41 11.65 0.03
CA ARG A 132 -1.99 11.52 -0.39
C ARG A 132 -1.02 11.52 0.78
N GLU A 133 -1.32 12.28 1.81
CA GLU A 133 -0.55 12.33 3.06
C GLU A 133 -0.67 11.05 3.90
N ARG A 134 -1.52 10.11 3.48
CA ARG A 134 -1.77 8.83 4.15
C ARG A 134 -1.26 7.62 3.34
N PHE A 135 -0.57 7.86 2.23
CA PHE A 135 0.08 6.81 1.44
C PHE A 135 1.56 6.71 1.76
N ARG A 136 2.03 5.48 1.96
CA ARG A 136 3.43 5.16 2.23
C ARG A 136 3.84 3.84 1.59
N LEU A 137 5.00 3.81 0.93
CA LEU A 137 5.73 2.59 0.62
C LEU A 137 7.10 2.64 1.29
N ASN A 138 7.36 1.72 2.19
CA ASN A 138 8.67 1.58 2.84
C ASN A 138 9.51 0.52 2.13
N THR A 139 10.80 0.75 2.12
CA THR A 139 11.84 -0.23 1.78
C THR A 139 12.79 -0.38 2.96
N PRO A 140 13.81 -1.25 2.94
CA PRO A 140 14.81 -1.32 4.02
C PRO A 140 15.57 -0.01 4.27
N VAL A 141 15.68 0.89 3.28
CA VAL A 141 16.46 2.12 3.39
C VAL A 141 15.64 3.39 3.19
N ALA A 142 14.48 3.33 2.54
CA ALA A 142 13.71 4.50 2.13
C ALA A 142 12.26 4.47 2.60
N ALA A 143 11.73 5.64 2.84
CA ALA A 143 10.31 5.93 3.01
C ALA A 143 9.82 6.72 1.78
N ILE A 144 8.83 6.20 1.07
CA ILE A 144 8.32 6.78 -0.17
C ILE A 144 6.88 7.24 0.05
N GLY A 145 6.63 8.54 -0.08
CA GLY A 145 5.31 9.14 -0.12
C GLY A 145 4.93 9.48 -1.56
N VAL A 146 3.63 9.61 -1.83
CA VAL A 146 3.11 9.84 -3.19
C VAL A 146 2.19 11.06 -3.27
N LYS A 147 2.06 11.61 -4.48
CA LYS A 147 1.12 12.69 -4.82
C LYS A 147 0.32 12.31 -6.07
N GLY A 148 -0.52 11.22 -5.98
CA GLY A 148 -1.35 10.73 -7.08
C GLY A 148 -0.49 10.22 -8.24
N THR A 149 -0.02 8.98 -8.14
CA THR A 149 1.16 8.55 -8.92
C THR A 149 0.98 7.19 -9.58
N ASP A 150 1.68 7.06 -10.70
CA ASP A 150 2.12 5.80 -11.30
C ASP A 150 3.65 5.78 -11.20
N PHE A 151 4.20 4.85 -10.43
CA PHE A 151 5.63 4.81 -10.13
C PHE A 151 6.14 3.38 -9.95
N VAL A 152 7.45 3.22 -10.14
CA VAL A 152 8.15 1.94 -9.93
C VAL A 152 9.19 2.12 -8.84
N VAL A 153 9.29 1.12 -7.96
CA VAL A 153 10.33 1.03 -6.95
C VAL A 153 11.06 -0.29 -7.09
N ARG A 154 12.36 -0.23 -7.11
CA ARG A 154 13.28 -1.35 -6.92
C ARG A 154 13.91 -1.23 -5.54
N SER A 155 14.01 -2.34 -4.83
CA SER A 155 14.59 -2.38 -3.50
C SER A 155 15.43 -3.64 -3.30
N ASP A 156 16.47 -3.51 -2.52
CA ASP A 156 17.22 -4.59 -1.88
C ASP A 156 17.61 -4.16 -0.45
N SER A 157 18.43 -4.96 0.25
CA SER A 157 18.85 -4.66 1.62
C SER A 157 19.66 -3.37 1.75
N GLU A 158 20.33 -2.93 0.70
CA GLU A 158 21.31 -1.85 0.71
C GLU A 158 20.84 -0.60 -0.04
N SER A 159 19.93 -0.75 -1.00
CA SER A 159 19.57 0.33 -1.90
C SER A 159 18.09 0.37 -2.28
N THR A 160 17.64 1.54 -2.69
CA THR A 160 16.32 1.77 -3.28
C THR A 160 16.47 2.69 -4.47
N ALA A 161 15.85 2.32 -5.59
CA ALA A 161 15.73 3.18 -6.76
C ALA A 161 14.25 3.34 -7.12
N ALA A 162 13.84 4.57 -7.47
CA ALA A 162 12.46 4.88 -7.81
C ALA A 162 12.36 5.74 -9.06
N SER A 163 11.38 5.45 -9.92
CA SER A 163 11.01 6.22 -11.09
C SER A 163 9.53 6.56 -11.09
N VAL A 164 9.15 7.65 -11.79
CA VAL A 164 7.77 8.15 -11.87
C VAL A 164 7.34 8.21 -13.32
N TYR A 165 6.15 7.70 -13.61
CA TYR A 165 5.48 7.83 -14.91
C TYR A 165 4.45 8.95 -14.91
N THR A 166 3.74 9.14 -13.80
CA THR A 166 2.72 10.19 -13.63
C THR A 166 2.72 10.68 -12.20
N GLY A 167 2.58 12.00 -12.00
CA GLY A 167 2.53 12.64 -10.70
C GLY A 167 3.90 12.81 -10.05
N ALA A 168 3.99 12.67 -8.74
CA ALA A 168 5.25 12.86 -8.02
C ALA A 168 5.38 11.94 -6.80
N ILE A 169 6.61 11.57 -6.45
CA ILE A 169 6.97 10.87 -5.22
C ILE A 169 7.95 11.70 -4.40
N THR A 170 7.94 11.47 -3.10
CA THR A 170 8.96 11.97 -2.17
C THR A 170 9.68 10.78 -1.55
N VAL A 171 10.99 10.74 -1.70
CA VAL A 171 11.86 9.69 -1.14
C VAL A 171 12.66 10.28 0.00
N THR A 172 12.61 9.62 1.16
CA THR A 172 13.31 10.06 2.39
C THR A 172 14.06 8.87 2.99
N PRO A 173 15.29 9.05 3.49
CA PRO A 173 15.99 7.99 4.23
C PRO A 173 15.20 7.53 5.45
N LEU A 174 15.05 6.21 5.62
CA LEU A 174 14.25 5.62 6.70
C LEU A 174 14.91 5.80 8.08
N ALA A 175 16.24 5.94 8.11
CA ALA A 175 17.04 5.98 9.34
C ALA A 175 16.72 7.14 10.31
N ASN A 176 16.07 8.20 9.86
CA ASN A 176 15.89 9.43 10.64
C ASN A 176 14.47 9.58 11.23
N GLY A 177 13.93 8.50 11.81
CA GLY A 177 12.63 8.56 12.52
C GLY A 177 11.39 8.41 11.62
N CYS A 178 11.56 8.11 10.34
CA CYS A 178 10.47 7.95 9.38
C CYS A 178 9.70 6.63 9.49
N GLY A 179 10.17 5.65 10.25
CA GLY A 179 9.61 4.30 10.27
C GLY A 179 8.19 4.19 10.80
N ALA A 180 7.82 5.00 11.78
CA ALA A 180 6.53 4.92 12.47
C ALA A 180 5.42 5.78 11.82
N THR A 181 5.76 6.72 10.94
CA THR A 181 4.79 7.64 10.35
C THR A 181 4.04 7.01 9.17
N VAL A 182 2.83 7.46 8.91
CA VAL A 182 2.08 7.20 7.70
C VAL A 182 2.20 8.42 6.78
N GLY A 183 2.34 8.20 5.46
CA GLY A 183 2.48 9.29 4.51
C GLY A 183 3.91 9.77 4.29
N PRO A 184 4.11 10.86 3.54
CA PRO A 184 5.43 11.42 3.29
C PRO A 184 6.16 11.75 4.58
N CYS A 185 7.44 11.42 4.65
CA CYS A 185 8.28 11.83 5.75
C CYS A 185 9.10 13.05 5.32
N LEU A 186 8.89 14.18 5.97
CA LEU A 186 9.57 15.43 5.68
C LEU A 186 10.48 15.76 6.88
N ASN A 187 11.76 15.43 6.75
CA ASN A 187 12.77 15.61 7.80
C ASN A 187 13.99 16.44 7.35
N GLY A 188 13.89 17.08 6.17
CA GLY A 188 14.96 17.87 5.58
C GLY A 188 15.98 17.07 4.76
N HIS A 189 15.82 15.75 4.68
CA HIS A 189 16.67 14.84 3.87
C HIS A 189 15.92 14.22 2.69
N GLU A 190 14.68 14.63 2.49
CA GLU A 190 13.85 14.13 1.38
C GLU A 190 14.24 14.77 0.06
N LYS A 191 13.99 14.01 -1.03
CA LYS A 191 13.96 14.53 -2.39
C LYS A 191 12.67 14.13 -3.09
N GLN A 192 12.19 15.01 -3.95
CA GLN A 192 11.04 14.77 -4.81
C GLN A 192 11.50 14.40 -6.22
N LEU A 193 10.76 13.48 -6.85
CA LEU A 193 10.84 13.17 -8.27
C LEU A 193 9.43 13.29 -8.84
N SER A 194 9.30 13.97 -9.97
CA SER A 194 8.04 14.19 -10.68
C SER A 194 8.13 13.76 -12.15
N ASP A 195 7.00 13.62 -12.80
CA ASP A 195 6.88 13.11 -14.18
C ASP A 195 7.43 14.05 -15.25
N ASP A 196 7.70 15.31 -14.94
CA ASP A 196 8.45 16.24 -15.78
C ASP A 196 9.96 15.97 -15.81
N MET A 197 10.50 15.27 -14.81
CA MET A 197 11.91 14.85 -14.71
C MET A 197 12.19 13.55 -15.49
N LYS A 198 11.85 13.54 -16.76
CA LYS A 198 11.94 12.34 -17.61
C LYS A 198 13.36 11.79 -17.72
N GLY A 199 13.45 10.46 -17.67
CA GLY A 199 14.76 9.76 -17.77
C GLY A 199 15.59 9.82 -16.50
N LEU A 200 15.10 10.45 -15.44
CA LEU A 200 15.74 10.48 -14.13
C LEU A 200 15.04 9.51 -13.16
N MET A 201 15.82 9.06 -12.19
CA MET A 201 15.40 8.23 -11.07
C MET A 201 15.96 8.82 -9.78
N LEU A 202 15.31 8.56 -8.65
CA LEU A 202 15.93 8.75 -7.35
C LEU A 202 16.54 7.44 -6.88
N GLU A 203 17.81 7.50 -6.49
CA GLU A 203 18.54 6.41 -5.88
C GLU A 203 18.95 6.80 -4.45
N LEU A 204 18.78 5.87 -3.52
CA LEU A 204 19.21 5.99 -2.13
C LEU A 204 19.94 4.72 -1.73
N ASP A 205 21.21 4.83 -1.41
CA ASP A 205 22.00 3.78 -0.76
C ASP A 205 21.93 3.95 0.76
N ARG A 206 22.06 2.87 1.52
CA ARG A 206 22.03 2.85 3.00
C ARG A 206 23.02 3.82 3.63
N ARG A 207 24.14 4.13 2.96
CA ARG A 207 25.18 5.04 3.45
C ARG A 207 24.94 6.50 3.09
N GLN A 208 23.96 6.80 2.24
CA GLN A 208 23.65 8.15 1.80
C GLN A 208 22.73 8.83 2.80
N ALA A 209 23.03 10.10 3.09
CA ALA A 209 22.20 10.94 3.95
C ALA A 209 20.93 11.46 3.23
N THR A 210 20.98 11.55 1.90
CA THR A 210 19.88 12.04 1.06
C THR A 210 19.84 11.27 -0.27
N PRO A 211 18.65 11.08 -0.87
CA PRO A 211 18.53 10.49 -2.20
C PRO A 211 19.25 11.33 -3.26
N VAL A 212 19.77 10.70 -4.29
CA VAL A 212 20.42 11.36 -5.44
C VAL A 212 19.64 11.14 -6.71
N LEU A 213 19.61 12.14 -7.60
CA LEU A 213 19.08 12.00 -8.95
C LEU A 213 20.13 11.34 -9.81
N VAL A 214 19.74 10.26 -10.50
CA VAL A 214 20.58 9.50 -11.43
C VAL A 214 19.85 9.35 -12.76
N SER A 215 20.62 9.23 -13.86
CA SER A 215 20.04 8.83 -15.14
C SER A 215 19.60 7.37 -15.07
N ALA A 216 18.41 7.06 -15.60
CA ALA A 216 17.95 5.67 -15.72
C ALA A 216 18.92 4.81 -16.55
N VAL A 217 19.56 5.38 -17.58
CA VAL A 217 20.54 4.71 -18.42
C VAL A 217 21.80 4.35 -17.60
N ASP A 218 22.30 5.28 -16.80
CA ASP A 218 23.51 5.04 -15.98
C ASP A 218 23.25 4.00 -14.88
N LEU A 219 22.05 3.99 -14.31
CA LEU A 219 21.68 2.97 -13.32
C LEU A 219 21.62 1.58 -13.95
N LEU A 220 21.00 1.46 -15.13
CA LEU A 220 20.93 0.20 -15.87
C LEU A 220 22.34 -0.30 -16.27
N ALA A 221 23.22 0.58 -16.71
CA ALA A 221 24.60 0.23 -17.05
C ALA A 221 25.37 -0.31 -15.84
N ARG A 222 25.21 0.32 -14.65
CA ARG A 222 25.83 -0.15 -13.41
C ARG A 222 25.31 -1.52 -12.97
N THR A 223 24.00 -1.76 -13.05
CA THR A 223 23.42 -3.06 -12.67
C THR A 223 23.83 -4.17 -13.62
N ALA A 224 23.96 -3.90 -14.92
CA ALA A 224 24.43 -4.87 -15.91
C ALA A 224 25.89 -5.27 -15.66
N SER A 225 26.76 -4.34 -15.27
CA SER A 225 28.17 -4.58 -14.99
C SER A 225 28.42 -5.43 -13.73
N HIS A 226 27.45 -5.48 -12.80
CA HIS A 226 27.52 -6.29 -11.57
C HIS A 226 26.87 -7.67 -11.70
N GLY A 227 26.54 -8.13 -12.92
CA GLY A 227 25.98 -9.46 -13.18
C GLY A 227 24.52 -9.66 -12.71
N GLN A 228 23.88 -8.64 -12.22
CA GLN A 228 22.44 -8.65 -11.99
C GLN A 228 21.72 -8.32 -13.30
N ARG A 229 21.01 -9.32 -13.88
CA ARG A 229 20.13 -9.03 -15.03
C ARG A 229 19.21 -7.86 -14.66
N PRO A 230 19.11 -6.81 -15.50
CA PRO A 230 18.19 -5.73 -15.26
C PRO A 230 16.79 -6.32 -15.18
N ALA A 231 16.17 -6.34 -14.01
CA ALA A 231 14.73 -6.46 -13.94
C ALA A 231 14.20 -5.23 -14.68
N GLU A 232 13.49 -5.47 -15.76
CA GLU A 232 12.94 -4.51 -16.71
C GLU A 232 12.40 -3.25 -16.03
N VAL A 233 13.19 -2.19 -16.04
CA VAL A 233 12.81 -0.87 -15.47
C VAL A 233 12.24 0.03 -16.57
N VAL A 234 12.14 -0.48 -17.81
CA VAL A 234 11.70 0.31 -18.97
C VAL A 234 10.64 -0.44 -19.77
N ALA A 235 9.53 0.15 -19.87
CA ALA A 235 8.46 0.26 -20.86
C ALA A 235 7.08 0.36 -20.19
#